data_af0de23b96f4f26fb679ca70ba2b985b
#
_entry.id   af0de23b96f4f26fb679ca70ba2b985b
#
_cell.length_a   1.000
_cell.length_b   1.000
_cell.length_c   1.000
_cell.angle_alpha   90.00
_cell.angle_beta   90.00
_cell.angle_gamma   90.00
#
_symmetry.space_group_name_H-M   'P 1'
#
loop_
_entity.id
_entity.type
_entity.pdbx_description
1 polymer ?
#
loop_
_entity_poly.entity_id
_entity_poly.type
_entity_poly.pdbx_seq_one_letter_code
_entity_poly.pdbx_strand_id
1 'polypeptide(L)'
;AQKVAEKMARISRRKQVLCVTHLPQIAAMADTHFSVEKGVSGGRTFTKVQELTRQQRREELARLTGGLQISQTMLDGAEELLAAADDYKKTLA
;
A
#
# COMPACT_ATOMS: atom_id res chain seq x y z
N ALA A 1 13.00 3.07 5.19
CA ALA A 1 11.53 3.16 5.00
C ALA A 1 10.76 2.44 6.09
N GLN A 2 11.28 1.33 6.62
CA GLN A 2 10.55 0.56 7.64
C GLN A 2 10.32 1.36 8.91
N LYS A 3 11.32 2.08 9.40
CA LYS A 3 11.18 2.89 10.61
C LYS A 3 10.21 4.05 10.41
N VAL A 4 10.21 4.64 9.22
CA VAL A 4 9.26 5.70 8.88
C VAL A 4 7.83 5.14 8.88
N ALA A 5 7.64 3.98 8.27
CA ALA A 5 6.33 3.33 8.23
C ALA A 5 5.81 3.04 9.64
N GLU A 6 6.66 2.53 10.51
CA GLU A 6 6.29 2.24 11.90
C GLU A 6 5.93 3.50 12.68
N LYS A 7 6.69 4.58 12.46
CA LYS A 7 6.38 5.86 13.10
C LYS A 7 5.03 6.39 12.65
N MET A 8 4.75 6.31 11.36
CA MET A 8 3.46 6.74 10.81
C MET A 8 2.32 5.91 11.38
N ALA A 9 2.51 4.61 11.52
CA ALA A 9 1.50 3.75 12.12
C ALA A 9 1.20 4.16 13.57
N ARG A 10 2.23 4.49 14.34
CA ARG A 10 2.04 4.94 15.72
C ARG A 10 1.26 6.26 15.78
N ILE A 11 1.61 7.21 14.92
CA ILE A 11 0.92 8.50 14.85
C ILE A 11 -0.55 8.30 14.47
N SER A 12 -0.82 7.36 13.56
CA SER A 12 -2.17 7.12 13.05
C SER A 12 -3.14 6.59 14.12
N ARG A 13 -2.63 6.11 15.26
CA ARG A 13 -3.51 5.70 16.36
C ARG A 13 -4.18 6.90 17.04
N ARG A 14 -3.62 8.10 16.87
CA ARG A 14 -4.12 9.32 17.50
C ARG A 14 -4.59 10.35 16.50
N LYS A 15 -4.07 10.33 15.29
CA LYS A 15 -4.36 11.31 14.25
C LYS A 15 -4.57 10.60 12.94
N GLN A 16 -5.30 11.23 12.04
CA GLN A 16 -5.40 10.74 10.67
C GLN A 16 -4.10 11.04 9.94
N VAL A 17 -3.54 10.03 9.30
CA VAL A 17 -2.33 10.16 8.48
C VAL A 17 -2.68 9.82 7.05
N LEU A 18 -2.42 10.75 6.15
CA LEU A 18 -2.57 10.53 4.71
C LEU A 18 -1.18 10.57 4.09
N CYS A 19 -0.82 9.54 3.34
CA CYS A 19 0.50 9.43 2.74
C CYS A 19 0.41 9.05 1.28
N VAL A 20 1.18 9.73 0.45
CA VAL A 20 1.37 9.35 -0.96
C VAL A 20 2.76 8.76 -1.07
N THR A 21 2.86 7.53 -1.53
CA THR A 21 4.14 6.82 -1.56
C THR A 21 4.20 5.80 -2.69
N HIS A 22 5.42 5.46 -3.08
CA HIS A 22 5.70 4.35 -3.99
C HIS A 22 6.53 3.25 -3.28
N LEU A 23 6.70 3.35 -1.96
CA LEU A 23 7.52 2.42 -1.19
C LEU A 23 6.65 1.33 -0.59
N PRO A 24 6.93 0.05 -0.89
CA PRO A 24 6.10 -1.05 -0.42
C PRO A 24 5.93 -1.11 1.11
N GLN A 25 7.00 -0.83 1.85
CA GLN A 25 6.96 -0.90 3.31
C GLN A 25 5.95 0.11 3.90
N ILE A 26 5.90 1.30 3.32
CA ILE A 26 4.96 2.33 3.79
C ILE A 26 3.54 1.98 3.37
N ALA A 27 3.36 1.55 2.12
CA ALA A 27 2.05 1.16 1.61
C ALA A 27 1.47 -0.03 2.39
N ALA A 28 2.31 -1.01 2.75
CA ALA A 28 1.87 -2.18 3.51
C ALA A 28 1.38 -1.81 4.91
N MET A 29 1.91 -0.74 5.49
CA MET A 29 1.56 -0.32 6.85
C MET A 29 0.22 0.41 6.91
N ALA A 30 -0.33 0.82 5.77
CA ALA A 30 -1.59 1.56 5.73
C ALA A 30 -2.75 0.71 6.26
N ASP A 31 -3.65 1.35 7.00
CA ASP A 31 -4.91 0.72 7.40
C ASP A 31 -5.86 0.64 6.21
N THR A 32 -5.81 1.66 5.34
CA THR A 32 -6.60 1.71 4.11
C THR A 32 -5.68 2.15 2.98
N HIS A 33 -5.74 1.43 1.87
CA HIS A 33 -4.88 1.70 0.72
C HIS A 33 -5.74 2.05 -0.48
N PHE A 34 -5.48 3.21 -1.07
CA PHE A 34 -6.17 3.66 -2.29
C PHE A 34 -5.20 3.66 -3.46
N SER A 35 -5.69 3.28 -4.62
CA SER A 35 -4.98 3.53 -5.86
C SER A 35 -5.52 4.80 -6.52
N VAL A 36 -4.63 5.54 -7.16
CA VAL A 36 -5.00 6.75 -7.89
C VAL A 36 -4.55 6.55 -9.34
N GLU A 37 -5.51 6.58 -10.24
CA GLU A 37 -5.25 6.41 -11.66
C GLU A 37 -5.68 7.66 -12.40
N LYS A 38 -4.87 8.07 -13.37
CA LYS A 38 -5.20 9.16 -14.29
C LYS A 38 -5.32 8.58 -15.69
N GLY A 39 -6.33 9.04 -16.41
CA GLY A 39 -6.56 8.56 -17.76
C GLY A 39 -7.24 9.61 -18.62
N VAL A 40 -7.42 9.25 -19.88
CA VAL A 40 -8.09 10.09 -20.87
C VAL A 40 -9.23 9.28 -21.46
N SER A 41 -10.43 9.85 -21.48
CA SER A 41 -11.59 9.23 -22.08
C SER A 41 -12.45 10.32 -22.73
N GLY A 42 -12.81 10.12 -23.98
CA GLY A 42 -13.62 11.08 -24.72
C GLY A 42 -13.01 12.47 -24.82
N GLY A 43 -11.67 12.55 -24.93
CA GLY A 43 -10.95 13.81 -25.02
C GLY A 43 -10.77 14.54 -23.69
N ARG A 44 -11.20 13.94 -22.59
CA ARG A 44 -11.08 14.52 -21.25
C ARG A 44 -10.17 13.69 -20.37
N THR A 45 -9.38 14.37 -19.52
CA THR A 45 -8.62 13.69 -18.47
C THR A 45 -9.53 13.40 -17.29
N PHE A 46 -9.29 12.27 -16.64
CA PHE A 46 -10.02 11.91 -15.43
C PHE A 46 -9.04 11.35 -14.39
N THR A 47 -9.44 11.44 -13.14
CA THR A 47 -8.73 10.82 -12.01
C THR A 47 -9.70 9.85 -11.35
N LYS A 48 -9.26 8.60 -11.18
CA LYS A 48 -10.05 7.58 -10.50
C LYS A 48 -9.32 7.20 -9.21
N VAL A 49 -10.04 7.27 -8.09
CA VAL A 49 -9.54 6.83 -6.78
C VAL A 49 -10.35 5.62 -6.36
N GLN A 50 -9.66 4.55 -6.01
CA GLN A 50 -10.31 3.29 -5.66
C GLN A 50 -9.66 2.70 -4.41
N GLU A 51 -10.48 2.32 -3.44
CA GLU A 51 -9.99 1.57 -2.29
C GLU A 51 -9.65 0.15 -2.73
N LEU A 52 -8.47 -0.33 -2.33
CA LEU A 52 -8.00 -1.66 -2.70
C LEU A 52 -8.44 -2.70 -1.68
N THR A 53 -8.88 -3.85 -2.17
CA THR A 53 -9.10 -5.05 -1.35
C THR A 53 -7.75 -5.62 -0.91
N ARG A 54 -7.77 -6.58 0.02
CA ARG A 54 -6.54 -7.25 0.45
C ARG A 54 -5.79 -7.87 -0.74
N GLN A 55 -6.51 -8.55 -1.63
CA GLN A 55 -5.90 -9.15 -2.82
C GLN A 55 -5.31 -8.10 -3.74
N GLN A 56 -6.02 -7.01 -3.96
CA GLN A 56 -5.53 -5.92 -4.79
C GLN A 56 -4.31 -5.24 -4.16
N ARG A 57 -4.28 -5.10 -2.84
CA ARG A 57 -3.12 -4.56 -2.13
C ARG A 57 -1.90 -5.43 -2.35
N ARG A 58 -2.05 -6.75 -2.27
CA ARG A 58 -0.98 -7.70 -2.51
C ARG A 58 -0.42 -7.54 -3.91
N GLU A 59 -1.28 -7.46 -4.91
CA GLU A 59 -0.87 -7.26 -6.30
C GLU A 59 -0.16 -5.93 -6.49
N GLU A 60 -0.66 -4.87 -5.89
CA GLU A 60 -0.05 -3.55 -5.99
C GLU A 60 1.33 -3.50 -5.33
N LEU A 61 1.47 -4.11 -4.16
CA LEU A 61 2.77 -4.17 -3.49
C LEU A 61 3.78 -4.97 -4.31
N ALA A 62 3.35 -6.06 -4.93
CA ALA A 62 4.21 -6.84 -5.81
C ALA A 62 4.66 -5.98 -6.98
N ARG A 63 3.76 -5.20 -7.58
CA ARG A 63 4.10 -4.28 -8.67
C ARG A 63 5.11 -3.22 -8.22
N LEU A 64 4.94 -2.66 -7.02
CA LEU A 64 5.85 -1.65 -6.47
C LEU A 64 7.25 -2.20 -6.20
N THR A 65 7.35 -3.50 -5.95
CA THR A 65 8.65 -4.15 -5.73
C THR A 65 9.51 -4.13 -6.98
N GLY A 66 8.88 -4.02 -8.14
CA GLY A 66 9.60 -3.86 -9.40
C GLY A 66 9.36 -5.03 -10.35
N GLY A 67 9.76 -4.82 -11.60
CA GLY A 67 9.62 -5.81 -12.66
C GLY A 67 8.42 -5.54 -13.56
N LEU A 68 8.53 -6.02 -14.78
CA LEU A 68 7.50 -5.87 -15.81
C LEU A 68 6.38 -6.89 -15.64
N GLN A 69 6.67 -7.98 -14.93
CA GLN A 69 5.71 -9.05 -14.71
C GLN A 69 5.70 -9.42 -13.23
N ILE A 70 4.50 -9.66 -12.71
CA ILE A 70 4.33 -10.09 -11.33
C ILE A 70 4.47 -11.61 -11.27
N SER A 71 5.44 -12.08 -10.49
CA SER A 71 5.65 -13.51 -10.26
C SER A 71 4.94 -13.96 -8.99
N GLN A 72 4.80 -15.27 -8.83
CA GLN A 72 4.25 -15.83 -7.59
C GLN A 72 5.15 -15.50 -6.41
N THR A 73 6.46 -15.51 -6.58
CA THR A 73 7.42 -15.14 -5.52
C THR A 73 7.18 -13.70 -5.06
N MET A 74 6.92 -12.78 -5.99
CA MET A 74 6.64 -11.39 -5.66
C MET A 74 5.33 -11.26 -4.88
N LEU A 75 4.30 -12.02 -5.26
CA LEU A 75 3.03 -12.01 -4.54
C LEU A 75 3.19 -12.58 -3.13
N ASP A 76 3.96 -13.64 -2.98
CA ASP A 76 4.23 -14.23 -1.67
C ASP A 76 4.99 -13.24 -0.77
N GLY A 77 5.98 -12.54 -1.33
CA GLY A 77 6.70 -11.51 -0.62
C GLY A 77 5.82 -10.35 -0.19
N ALA A 78 4.91 -9.94 -1.07
CA ALA A 78 3.94 -8.88 -0.75
C ALA A 78 3.01 -9.31 0.39
N GLU A 79 2.55 -10.57 0.39
CA GLU A 79 1.71 -11.09 1.46
C GLU A 79 2.46 -11.14 2.79
N GLU A 80 3.74 -11.55 2.78
CA GLU A 80 4.56 -11.52 3.98
C GLU A 80 4.71 -10.11 4.53
N LEU A 81 4.90 -9.13 3.64
CA LEU A 81 5.03 -7.74 4.04
C LEU A 81 3.75 -7.22 4.69
N LEU A 82 2.60 -7.54 4.10
CA LEU A 82 1.29 -7.17 4.66
C LEU A 82 1.05 -7.84 6.02
N ALA A 83 1.36 -9.13 6.12
CA ALA A 83 1.17 -9.87 7.37
C ALA A 83 2.07 -9.30 8.48
N ALA A 84 3.33 -8.98 8.16
CA ALA A 84 4.24 -8.38 9.12
C ALA A 84 3.75 -7.01 9.58
N ALA A 85 3.22 -6.20 8.65
CA ALA A 85 2.66 -4.90 8.99
C ALA A 85 1.45 -5.04 9.92
N ASP A 86 0.57 -5.99 9.63
CA ASP A 86 -0.60 -6.26 10.48
C ASP A 86 -0.18 -6.67 11.88
N ASP A 87 0.83 -7.56 11.98
CA ASP A 87 1.33 -8.00 13.28
C ASP A 87 1.93 -6.85 14.07
N TYR A 88 2.70 -5.99 13.41
CA TYR A 88 3.25 -4.81 14.06
C TYR A 88 2.14 -3.90 14.60
N LYS A 89 1.14 -3.63 13.78
CA LYS A 89 0.05 -2.73 14.17
C LYS A 89 -0.77 -3.28 15.34
N LYS A 90 -0.86 -4.60 15.49
CA LYS A 90 -1.53 -5.22 16.64
C LYS A 90 -0.82 -4.93 17.95
N THR A 91 0.46 -4.56 17.92
CA THR A 91 1.20 -4.20 19.13
C THR A 91 0.91 -2.77 19.59
N LEU A 92 0.23 -1.97 18.76
CA LEU A 92 -0.03 -0.58 19.04
C LEU A 92 -1.34 -0.42 19.84
N ALA A 93 -1.29 0.40 20.85
CA ALA A 93 -2.47 0.68 21.68
C ALA A 93 -3.35 1.75 21.02
#